data_0abec0c9c9d6364eb77e7426d3471444
#
_entry.id   0abec0c9c9d6364eb77e7426d3471444
#
_cell.length_a   1.000
_cell.length_b   1.000
_cell.length_c   1.000
_cell.angle_alpha   90.00
_cell.angle_beta   90.00
_cell.angle_gamma   90.00
#
_symmetry.space_group_name_H-M   'P 1'
#
loop_
_entity.id
_entity.type
_entity.pdbx_description
1 polymer ?
#
loop_
_entity_poly.entity_id
_entity_poly.type
_entity_poly.pdbx_seq_one_letter_code
_entity_poly.pdbx_strand_id
1 'polypeptide(L)'
;MASSLTKRTIMDSLMKLLDERPLSKVSIKDIVEDCGINRNTFYYHFSDLPDLIECILRDEVDQIMDSYHGISSLEECIAAAMKLSTEHKRAVMHIYNSANRDIFERYLLEITEYVATAFVDNLIAGRPVPEEDRIAVIQGYKCELFGHIVDWLGRGMNHDLEKQFLRLCELRRGMTEEMLRRSLGECQNTSRLQSSP
;
A
#
# COMPACT_ATOMS: atom_id res chain seq x y z
N MET A 1 19.41 -16.71 -14.23
CA MET A 1 20.02 -15.37 -13.99
C MET A 1 19.80 -14.38 -15.14
N ALA A 2 20.14 -14.67 -16.41
CA ALA A 2 19.93 -13.73 -17.52
C ALA A 2 18.45 -13.32 -17.74
N SER A 3 17.49 -14.27 -17.64
CA SER A 3 16.06 -14.01 -17.81
C SER A 3 15.50 -13.05 -16.74
N SER A 4 15.96 -13.16 -15.49
CA SER A 4 15.55 -12.26 -14.39
C SER A 4 16.09 -10.83 -14.59
N LEU A 5 17.31 -10.68 -15.07
CA LEU A 5 17.91 -9.38 -15.35
C LEU A 5 17.17 -8.67 -16.48
N THR A 6 16.85 -9.38 -17.58
CA THR A 6 16.09 -8.81 -18.69
C THR A 6 14.69 -8.36 -18.25
N LYS A 7 13.99 -9.18 -17.44
CA LYS A 7 12.69 -8.82 -16.88
C LYS A 7 12.77 -7.50 -16.11
N ARG A 8 13.75 -7.36 -15.21
CA ARG A 8 13.98 -6.14 -14.43
C ARG A 8 14.28 -4.94 -15.32
N THR A 9 15.14 -5.09 -16.32
CA THR A 9 15.46 -4.00 -17.28
C THR A 9 14.20 -3.49 -18.01
N ILE A 10 13.27 -4.38 -18.39
CA ILE A 10 12.00 -3.99 -19.02
C ILE A 10 11.12 -3.20 -18.04
N MET A 11 11.03 -3.63 -16.78
CA MET A 11 10.28 -2.94 -15.72
C MET A 11 10.86 -1.53 -15.46
N ASP A 12 12.17 -1.43 -15.30
CA ASP A 12 12.88 -0.16 -15.07
C ASP A 12 12.71 0.81 -16.25
N SER A 13 12.71 0.30 -17.48
CA SER A 13 12.47 1.10 -18.70
C SER A 13 11.05 1.68 -18.70
N LEU A 14 10.01 0.88 -18.36
CA LEU A 14 8.65 1.43 -18.28
C LEU A 14 8.56 2.52 -17.22
N MET A 15 9.12 2.32 -16.03
CA MET A 15 9.11 3.33 -14.96
C MET A 15 9.80 4.62 -15.39
N LYS A 16 10.96 4.53 -16.02
CA LYS A 16 11.68 5.67 -16.60
C LYS A 16 10.83 6.42 -17.63
N LEU A 17 10.20 5.71 -18.57
CA LEU A 17 9.34 6.32 -19.59
C LEU A 17 8.08 6.97 -18.98
N LEU A 18 7.54 6.41 -17.89
CA LEU A 18 6.42 6.97 -17.15
C LEU A 18 6.80 8.22 -16.35
N ASP A 19 8.06 8.40 -15.98
CA ASP A 19 8.53 9.67 -15.41
C ASP A 19 8.58 10.80 -16.45
N GLU A 20 8.70 10.46 -17.75
CA GLU A 20 8.78 11.42 -18.84
C GLU A 20 7.41 11.76 -19.46
N ARG A 21 6.52 10.76 -19.61
CA ARG A 21 5.26 10.91 -20.35
C ARG A 21 4.13 9.99 -19.85
N PRO A 22 2.85 10.37 -20.10
CA PRO A 22 1.70 9.57 -19.70
C PRO A 22 1.70 8.18 -20.34
N LEU A 23 1.16 7.18 -19.61
CA LEU A 23 1.07 5.79 -20.07
C LEU A 23 0.40 5.65 -21.46
N SER A 24 -0.57 6.48 -21.77
CA SER A 24 -1.25 6.50 -23.08
C SER A 24 -0.32 6.86 -24.26
N LYS A 25 0.86 7.40 -23.98
CA LYS A 25 1.90 7.75 -24.97
C LYS A 25 3.12 6.81 -24.90
N VAL A 26 3.05 5.76 -24.11
CA VAL A 26 4.09 4.72 -24.02
C VAL A 26 3.63 3.48 -24.78
N SER A 27 4.46 2.98 -25.66
CA SER A 27 4.22 1.75 -26.42
C SER A 27 5.29 0.70 -26.13
N ILE A 28 4.97 -0.57 -26.40
CA ILE A 28 5.97 -1.66 -26.33
C ILE A 28 7.18 -1.36 -27.22
N LYS A 29 6.99 -0.66 -28.33
CA LYS A 29 8.10 -0.24 -29.20
C LYS A 29 9.08 0.66 -28.45
N ASP A 30 8.58 1.65 -27.72
CA ASP A 30 9.43 2.58 -26.95
C ASP A 30 10.24 1.85 -25.88
N ILE A 31 9.60 0.89 -25.18
CA ILE A 31 10.26 0.08 -24.15
C ILE A 31 11.38 -0.79 -24.72
N VAL A 32 11.12 -1.51 -25.82
CA VAL A 32 12.16 -2.39 -26.41
C VAL A 32 13.30 -1.60 -27.03
N GLU A 33 13.04 -0.40 -27.57
CA GLU A 33 14.08 0.51 -28.05
C GLU A 33 14.93 1.05 -26.89
N ASP A 34 14.31 1.46 -25.77
CA ASP A 34 15.04 1.93 -24.57
C ASP A 34 15.88 0.82 -23.92
N CYS A 35 15.38 -0.42 -23.90
CA CYS A 35 16.10 -1.59 -23.37
C CYS A 35 17.16 -2.15 -24.34
N GLY A 36 17.15 -1.78 -25.62
CA GLY A 36 18.00 -2.39 -26.63
C GLY A 36 17.69 -3.86 -26.92
N ILE A 37 16.42 -4.28 -26.76
CA ILE A 37 15.96 -5.64 -27.01
C ILE A 37 14.99 -5.67 -28.20
N ASN A 38 14.62 -6.88 -28.66
CA ASN A 38 13.59 -7.04 -29.68
C ASN A 38 12.21 -7.34 -29.05
N ARG A 39 11.14 -7.19 -29.85
CA ARG A 39 9.75 -7.44 -29.41
C ARG A 39 9.51 -8.86 -28.94
N ASN A 40 10.16 -9.86 -29.53
CA ASN A 40 9.99 -11.26 -29.12
C ASN A 40 10.54 -11.47 -27.70
N THR A 41 11.62 -10.78 -27.33
CA THR A 41 12.15 -10.80 -25.96
C THR A 41 11.16 -10.17 -24.99
N PHE A 42 10.49 -9.07 -25.35
CA PHE A 42 9.42 -8.52 -24.52
C PHE A 42 8.30 -9.52 -24.31
N TYR A 43 7.75 -10.09 -25.41
CA TYR A 43 6.63 -11.05 -25.35
C TYR A 43 6.98 -12.39 -24.70
N TYR A 44 8.25 -12.70 -24.55
CA TYR A 44 8.71 -13.84 -23.76
C TYR A 44 8.45 -13.60 -22.25
N HIS A 45 8.50 -12.34 -21.78
CA HIS A 45 8.37 -11.98 -20.37
C HIS A 45 6.98 -11.44 -20.00
N PHE A 46 6.33 -10.73 -20.90
CA PHE A 46 5.07 -10.02 -20.67
C PHE A 46 4.14 -10.13 -21.87
N SER A 47 2.86 -10.40 -21.61
CA SER A 47 1.84 -10.52 -22.65
C SER A 47 1.50 -9.16 -23.29
N ASP A 48 1.46 -8.10 -22.47
CA ASP A 48 1.12 -6.74 -22.88
C ASP A 48 1.60 -5.71 -21.82
N LEU A 49 1.20 -4.43 -21.99
CA LEU A 49 1.51 -3.37 -21.03
C LEU A 49 0.78 -3.54 -19.68
N PRO A 50 -0.50 -3.89 -19.62
CA PRO A 50 -1.18 -4.22 -18.37
C PRO A 50 -0.46 -5.29 -17.55
N ASP A 51 -0.03 -6.39 -18.17
CA ASP A 51 0.73 -7.48 -17.51
C ASP A 51 2.08 -6.97 -16.96
N LEU A 52 2.78 -6.11 -17.71
CA LEU A 52 4.00 -5.47 -17.23
C LEU A 52 3.74 -4.56 -16.02
N ILE A 53 2.68 -3.75 -16.05
CA ILE A 53 2.27 -2.89 -14.91
C ILE A 53 1.93 -3.75 -13.70
N GLU A 54 1.12 -4.80 -13.89
CA GLU A 54 0.78 -5.75 -12.83
C GLU A 54 2.01 -6.35 -12.18
N CYS A 55 3.00 -6.73 -12.98
CA CYS A 55 4.23 -7.30 -12.49
C CYS A 55 5.07 -6.28 -11.69
N ILE A 56 5.12 -5.01 -12.12
CA ILE A 56 5.80 -3.94 -11.38
C ILE A 56 5.11 -3.72 -10.02
N LEU A 57 3.79 -3.58 -10.01
CA LEU A 57 3.03 -3.34 -8.79
C LEU A 57 3.17 -4.50 -7.80
N ARG A 58 3.20 -5.74 -8.28
CA ARG A 58 3.44 -6.93 -7.45
C ARG A 58 4.85 -6.93 -6.84
N ASP A 59 5.87 -6.60 -7.63
CA ASP A 59 7.25 -6.50 -7.16
C ASP A 59 7.40 -5.44 -6.07
N GLU A 60 6.72 -4.29 -6.20
CA GLU A 60 6.68 -3.24 -5.19
C GLU A 60 5.95 -3.69 -3.91
N VAL A 61 4.83 -4.43 -4.04
CA VAL A 61 4.14 -5.03 -2.89
C VAL A 61 5.06 -5.99 -2.15
N ASP A 62 5.71 -6.91 -2.88
CA ASP A 62 6.62 -7.89 -2.29
C ASP A 62 7.78 -7.20 -1.55
N GLN A 63 8.36 -6.13 -2.12
CA GLN A 63 9.42 -5.35 -1.48
C GLN A 63 8.93 -4.63 -0.22
N ILE A 64 7.72 -4.07 -0.26
CA ILE A 64 7.08 -3.46 0.91
C ILE A 64 6.90 -4.54 1.99
N MET A 65 6.31 -5.68 1.63
CA MET A 65 6.09 -6.79 2.55
C MET A 65 7.39 -7.29 3.20
N ASP A 66 8.46 -7.46 2.42
CA ASP A 66 9.77 -7.90 2.91
C ASP A 66 10.45 -6.86 3.82
N SER A 67 10.26 -5.58 3.53
CA SER A 67 10.85 -4.47 4.30
C SER A 67 10.18 -4.25 5.66
N TYR A 68 8.93 -4.68 5.82
CA TYR A 68 8.09 -4.40 6.98
C TYR A 68 7.97 -5.54 8.00
N HIS A 69 8.90 -6.50 8.02
CA HIS A 69 9.02 -7.47 9.10
C HIS A 69 9.37 -6.74 10.41
N GLY A 70 8.35 -6.34 11.17
CA GLY A 70 8.54 -5.67 12.46
C GLY A 70 7.97 -4.26 12.59
N ILE A 71 6.87 -3.97 11.87
CA ILE A 71 6.16 -2.68 11.96
C ILE A 71 5.81 -2.39 13.42
N SER A 72 6.43 -1.35 13.98
CA SER A 72 6.15 -0.89 15.34
C SER A 72 4.98 0.07 15.41
N SER A 73 4.67 0.77 14.30
CA SER A 73 3.52 1.69 14.22
C SER A 73 2.96 1.82 12.81
N LEU A 74 1.66 2.12 12.72
CA LEU A 74 0.97 2.38 11.47
C LEU A 74 1.54 3.62 10.77
N GLU A 75 1.97 4.61 11.56
CA GLU A 75 2.58 5.86 11.10
C GLU A 75 3.87 5.62 10.32
N GLU A 76 4.74 4.72 10.82
CA GLU A 76 6.00 4.37 10.15
C GLU A 76 5.77 3.72 8.80
N CYS A 77 4.77 2.81 8.71
CA CYS A 77 4.39 2.18 7.45
C CYS A 77 3.96 3.17 6.40
N ILE A 78 3.06 4.07 6.81
CA ILE A 78 2.48 5.06 5.91
C ILE A 78 3.55 6.05 5.47
N ALA A 79 4.38 6.55 6.37
CA ALA A 79 5.46 7.46 6.03
C ALA A 79 6.41 6.85 5.00
N ALA A 80 6.73 5.57 5.13
CA ALA A 80 7.61 4.88 4.19
C ALA A 80 6.91 4.61 2.83
N ALA A 81 5.64 4.19 2.82
CA ALA A 81 4.86 4.02 1.58
C ALA A 81 4.68 5.34 0.84
N MET A 82 4.43 6.44 1.55
CA MET A 82 4.33 7.78 0.97
C MET A 82 5.67 8.24 0.40
N LYS A 83 6.78 7.97 1.08
CA LYS A 83 8.12 8.30 0.60
C LYS A 83 8.43 7.58 -0.73
N LEU A 84 8.23 6.27 -0.80
CA LEU A 84 8.42 5.48 -2.04
C LEU A 84 7.55 6.02 -3.18
N SER A 85 6.26 6.26 -2.92
CA SER A 85 5.34 6.82 -3.91
C SER A 85 5.76 8.22 -4.38
N THR A 86 6.40 9.00 -3.52
CA THR A 86 6.86 10.36 -3.85
C THR A 86 8.13 10.33 -4.72
N GLU A 87 9.01 9.35 -4.53
CA GLU A 87 10.21 9.16 -5.36
C GLU A 87 9.85 8.90 -6.83
N HIS A 88 8.73 8.19 -7.09
CA HIS A 88 8.21 7.90 -8.44
C HIS A 88 6.87 8.59 -8.73
N LYS A 89 6.65 9.78 -8.15
CA LYS A 89 5.37 10.49 -8.20
C LYS A 89 4.76 10.55 -9.60
N ARG A 90 5.56 10.88 -10.63
CA ARG A 90 5.06 11.02 -12.00
C ARG A 90 4.58 9.68 -12.55
N ALA A 91 5.38 8.63 -12.41
CA ALA A 91 5.03 7.29 -12.87
C ALA A 91 3.76 6.78 -12.16
N VAL A 92 3.68 6.89 -10.84
CA VAL A 92 2.49 6.52 -10.04
C VAL A 92 1.25 7.27 -10.52
N MET A 93 1.35 8.59 -10.70
CA MET A 93 0.22 9.41 -11.17
C MET A 93 -0.18 9.08 -12.60
N HIS A 94 0.76 8.73 -13.48
CA HIS A 94 0.45 8.32 -14.84
C HIS A 94 -0.24 6.95 -14.90
N ILE A 95 0.09 6.01 -14.01
CA ILE A 95 -0.61 4.73 -13.89
C ILE A 95 -2.01 4.95 -13.29
N TYR A 96 -2.09 5.69 -12.17
CA TYR A 96 -3.34 5.98 -11.47
C TYR A 96 -4.38 6.71 -12.34
N ASN A 97 -3.94 7.63 -13.20
CA ASN A 97 -4.80 8.37 -14.12
C ASN A 97 -4.97 7.67 -15.49
N SER A 98 -4.58 6.42 -15.62
CA SER A 98 -4.71 5.64 -16.86
C SER A 98 -5.94 4.74 -16.87
N ALA A 99 -6.15 4.05 -17.99
CA ALA A 99 -7.17 3.00 -18.12
C ALA A 99 -6.88 1.75 -17.26
N ASN A 100 -5.67 1.65 -16.68
CA ASN A 100 -5.24 0.54 -15.83
C ASN A 100 -5.34 0.87 -14.32
N ARG A 101 -6.14 1.87 -13.97
CA ARG A 101 -6.36 2.29 -12.58
C ARG A 101 -6.93 1.18 -11.70
N ASP A 102 -7.77 0.33 -12.24
CA ASP A 102 -8.35 -0.83 -11.55
C ASP A 102 -7.29 -1.84 -11.12
N ILE A 103 -6.26 -2.06 -11.95
CA ILE A 103 -5.11 -2.89 -11.60
C ILE A 103 -4.37 -2.26 -10.41
N PHE A 104 -4.08 -0.96 -10.49
CA PHE A 104 -3.41 -0.23 -9.42
C PHE A 104 -4.20 -0.27 -8.10
N GLU A 105 -5.51 -0.02 -8.13
CA GLU A 105 -6.36 -0.04 -6.93
C GLU A 105 -6.47 -1.44 -6.30
N ARG A 106 -6.44 -2.51 -7.11
CA ARG A 106 -6.41 -3.89 -6.61
C ARG A 106 -5.14 -4.15 -5.79
N TYR A 107 -3.96 -3.79 -6.30
CA TYR A 107 -2.70 -3.94 -5.58
C TYR A 107 -2.62 -3.03 -4.36
N LEU A 108 -3.18 -1.83 -4.42
CA LEU A 108 -3.30 -0.95 -3.27
C LEU A 108 -4.14 -1.59 -2.15
N LEU A 109 -5.23 -2.29 -2.50
CA LEU A 109 -6.04 -3.04 -1.53
C LEU A 109 -5.24 -4.19 -0.89
N GLU A 110 -4.43 -4.92 -1.65
CA GLU A 110 -3.57 -5.99 -1.13
C GLU A 110 -2.54 -5.43 -0.13
N ILE A 111 -1.87 -4.32 -0.47
CA ILE A 111 -0.91 -3.66 0.43
C ILE A 111 -1.60 -3.20 1.72
N THR A 112 -2.75 -2.52 1.60
CA THR A 112 -3.44 -2.00 2.78
C THR A 112 -3.98 -3.11 3.69
N GLU A 113 -4.40 -4.23 3.13
CA GLU A 113 -4.79 -5.43 3.89
C GLU A 113 -3.61 -6.03 4.64
N TYR A 114 -2.47 -6.19 3.96
CA TYR A 114 -1.24 -6.70 4.58
C TYR A 114 -0.80 -5.81 5.75
N VAL A 115 -0.70 -4.50 5.53
CA VAL A 115 -0.29 -3.53 6.56
C VAL A 115 -1.24 -3.55 7.75
N ALA A 116 -2.56 -3.54 7.50
CA ALA A 116 -3.58 -3.60 8.55
C ALA A 116 -3.47 -4.90 9.35
N THR A 117 -3.27 -6.05 8.67
CA THR A 117 -3.12 -7.36 9.30
C THR A 117 -1.88 -7.40 10.19
N ALA A 118 -0.71 -7.00 9.66
CA ALA A 118 0.54 -6.98 10.42
C ALA A 118 0.45 -6.08 11.65
N PHE A 119 -0.17 -4.90 11.52
CA PHE A 119 -0.38 -3.97 12.62
C PHE A 119 -1.28 -4.57 13.72
N VAL A 120 -2.44 -5.12 13.35
CA VAL A 120 -3.40 -5.69 14.30
C VAL A 120 -2.82 -6.93 14.98
N ASP A 121 -2.16 -7.82 14.22
CA ASP A 121 -1.55 -9.04 14.78
C ASP A 121 -0.44 -8.73 15.77
N ASN A 122 0.35 -7.69 15.51
CA ASN A 122 1.35 -7.22 16.45
C ASN A 122 0.72 -6.69 17.76
N LEU A 123 -0.38 -5.95 17.66
CA LEU A 123 -1.12 -5.47 18.85
C LEU A 123 -1.80 -6.59 19.62
N ILE A 124 -2.31 -7.61 18.95
CA ILE A 124 -2.94 -8.78 19.59
C ILE A 124 -1.90 -9.59 20.37
N ALA A 125 -0.73 -9.83 19.82
CA ALA A 125 0.44 -10.54 20.37
C ALA A 125 0.14 -11.49 21.56
N GLY A 126 -0.50 -12.64 21.27
CA GLY A 126 -0.78 -13.69 22.29
C GLY A 126 -2.03 -13.46 23.15
N ARG A 127 -2.81 -12.42 22.91
CA ARG A 127 -4.13 -12.23 23.54
C ARG A 127 -5.20 -13.04 22.83
N PRO A 128 -6.14 -13.67 23.56
CA PRO A 128 -7.21 -14.51 22.98
C PRO A 128 -8.36 -13.65 22.41
N VAL A 129 -8.06 -12.80 21.42
CA VAL A 129 -9.06 -11.99 20.72
C VAL A 129 -9.89 -12.89 19.80
N PRO A 130 -11.24 -12.81 19.83
CA PRO A 130 -12.10 -13.53 18.89
C PRO A 130 -11.74 -13.20 17.44
N GLU A 131 -11.73 -14.22 16.56
CA GLU A 131 -11.33 -14.06 15.17
C GLU A 131 -12.25 -13.08 14.40
N GLU A 132 -13.55 -13.06 14.73
CA GLU A 132 -14.52 -12.12 14.16
C GLU A 132 -14.16 -10.65 14.46
N ASP A 133 -13.72 -10.37 15.69
CA ASP A 133 -13.32 -9.01 16.10
C ASP A 133 -11.99 -8.63 15.46
N ARG A 134 -11.03 -9.58 15.42
CA ARG A 134 -9.77 -9.41 14.71
C ARG A 134 -10.00 -9.02 13.25
N ILE A 135 -10.83 -9.77 12.52
CA ILE A 135 -11.17 -9.50 11.13
C ILE A 135 -11.86 -8.13 11.00
N ALA A 136 -12.81 -7.79 11.89
CA ALA A 136 -13.50 -6.51 11.84
C ALA A 136 -12.54 -5.32 11.98
N VAL A 137 -11.56 -5.41 12.90
CA VAL A 137 -10.55 -4.36 13.10
C VAL A 137 -9.63 -4.24 11.90
N ILE A 138 -9.16 -5.37 11.34
CA ILE A 138 -8.33 -5.39 10.11
C ILE A 138 -9.09 -4.74 8.95
N GLN A 139 -10.35 -5.11 8.71
CA GLN A 139 -11.15 -4.53 7.63
C GLN A 139 -11.37 -3.02 7.81
N GLY A 140 -11.56 -2.56 9.05
CA GLY A 140 -11.65 -1.14 9.37
C GLY A 140 -10.41 -0.37 8.93
N TYR A 141 -9.22 -0.83 9.35
CA TYR A 141 -7.94 -0.23 8.98
C TYR A 141 -7.65 -0.31 7.48
N LYS A 142 -7.91 -1.46 6.85
CA LYS A 142 -7.77 -1.62 5.39
C LYS A 142 -8.56 -0.56 4.63
N CYS A 143 -9.86 -0.42 4.94
CA CYS A 143 -10.72 0.54 4.26
C CYS A 143 -10.28 1.99 4.51
N GLU A 144 -9.87 2.30 5.73
CA GLU A 144 -9.39 3.64 6.09
C GLU A 144 -8.09 3.98 5.34
N LEU A 145 -7.09 3.10 5.38
CA LEU A 145 -5.82 3.28 4.66
C LEU A 145 -6.05 3.45 3.16
N PHE A 146 -6.83 2.55 2.56
CA PHE A 146 -7.18 2.62 1.15
C PHE A 146 -7.84 3.95 0.79
N GLY A 147 -8.85 4.36 1.56
CA GLY A 147 -9.55 5.63 1.33
C GLY A 147 -8.64 6.85 1.43
N HIS A 148 -7.76 6.91 2.42
CA HIS A 148 -6.80 8.00 2.56
C HIS A 148 -5.79 8.06 1.40
N ILE A 149 -5.28 6.91 0.95
CA ILE A 149 -4.31 6.86 -0.16
C ILE A 149 -4.99 7.26 -1.46
N VAL A 150 -6.21 6.77 -1.73
CA VAL A 150 -6.97 7.14 -2.95
C VAL A 150 -7.31 8.63 -2.97
N ASP A 151 -7.72 9.23 -1.84
CA ASP A 151 -7.96 10.68 -1.74
C ASP A 151 -6.65 11.47 -1.96
N TRP A 152 -5.55 11.03 -1.36
CA TRP A 152 -4.23 11.63 -1.53
C TRP A 152 -3.76 11.59 -3.00
N LEU A 153 -3.90 10.45 -3.68
CA LEU A 153 -3.61 10.31 -5.11
C LEU A 153 -4.54 11.18 -5.95
N GLY A 154 -5.84 11.17 -5.67
CA GLY A 154 -6.84 11.97 -6.36
C GLY A 154 -6.59 13.49 -6.29
N ARG A 155 -5.90 13.94 -5.24
CA ARG A 155 -5.47 15.35 -5.05
C ARG A 155 -4.01 15.59 -5.47
N GLY A 156 -3.43 14.70 -6.28
CA GLY A 156 -2.09 14.87 -6.84
C GLY A 156 -0.96 14.73 -5.82
N MET A 157 -1.13 13.89 -4.80
CA MET A 157 -0.16 13.65 -3.73
C MET A 157 0.19 14.93 -2.94
N ASN A 158 -0.81 15.60 -2.40
CA ASN A 158 -0.64 16.84 -1.65
C ASN A 158 -0.10 16.55 -0.24
N HIS A 159 0.98 17.22 0.17
CA HIS A 159 1.60 17.10 1.49
C HIS A 159 0.68 17.47 2.68
N ASP A 160 -0.34 18.32 2.46
CA ASP A 160 -1.26 18.70 3.55
C ASP A 160 -2.11 17.50 4.01
N LEU A 161 -2.48 16.60 3.10
CA LEU A 161 -3.20 15.38 3.45
C LEU A 161 -2.33 14.40 4.24
N GLU A 162 -1.04 14.30 3.90
CA GLU A 162 -0.07 13.53 4.68
C GLU A 162 -0.02 13.98 6.14
N LYS A 163 0.14 15.29 6.37
CA LYS A 163 0.16 15.87 7.71
C LYS A 163 -1.15 15.63 8.47
N GLN A 164 -2.29 15.76 7.78
CA GLN A 164 -3.61 15.51 8.38
C GLN A 164 -3.75 14.05 8.79
N PHE A 165 -3.29 13.11 7.95
CA PHE A 165 -3.34 11.69 8.25
C PHE A 165 -2.43 11.34 9.44
N LEU A 166 -1.18 11.79 9.46
CA LEU A 166 -0.27 11.60 10.60
C LEU A 166 -0.86 12.18 11.90
N ARG A 167 -1.50 13.36 11.81
CA ARG A 167 -2.19 13.94 12.97
C ARG A 167 -3.35 13.09 13.44
N LEU A 168 -4.10 12.48 12.54
CA LEU A 168 -5.19 11.55 12.89
C LEU A 168 -4.65 10.33 13.63
N CYS A 169 -3.52 9.75 13.17
CA CYS A 169 -2.85 8.64 13.84
C CYS A 169 -2.46 9.02 15.29
N GLU A 170 -1.86 10.20 15.49
CA GLU A 170 -1.55 10.70 16.84
C GLU A 170 -2.78 10.82 17.76
N LEU A 171 -3.89 11.38 17.23
CA LEU A 171 -5.13 11.57 17.98
C LEU A 171 -5.80 10.23 18.34
N ARG A 172 -5.57 9.18 17.57
CA ARG A 172 -6.11 7.83 17.77
C ARG A 172 -5.21 6.91 18.57
N ARG A 173 -4.07 7.38 19.02
CA ARG A 173 -3.14 6.56 19.81
C ARG A 173 -3.84 5.92 21.00
N GLY A 174 -3.75 4.59 21.12
CA GLY A 174 -4.43 3.81 22.16
C GLY A 174 -5.87 3.41 21.83
N MET A 175 -6.47 3.89 20.73
CA MET A 175 -7.85 3.50 20.40
C MET A 175 -7.96 2.03 19.99
N THR A 176 -6.99 1.49 19.29
CA THR A 176 -6.99 0.09 18.87
C THR A 176 -6.84 -0.84 20.07
N GLU A 177 -5.96 -0.51 21.00
CA GLU A 177 -5.82 -1.23 22.27
C GLU A 177 -7.12 -1.21 23.07
N GLU A 178 -7.84 -0.10 23.08
CA GLU A 178 -9.14 0.01 23.72
C GLU A 178 -10.22 -0.83 23.01
N MET A 179 -10.21 -0.88 21.67
CA MET A 179 -11.11 -1.75 20.91
C MET A 179 -10.86 -3.23 21.24
N LEU A 180 -9.59 -3.66 21.25
CA LEU A 180 -9.19 -5.01 21.60
C LEU A 180 -9.53 -5.36 23.06
N ARG A 181 -9.38 -4.41 23.98
CA ARG A 181 -9.75 -4.58 25.39
C ARG A 181 -11.27 -4.79 25.54
N ARG A 182 -12.10 -4.11 24.76
CA ARG A 182 -13.56 -4.32 24.72
C ARG A 182 -13.92 -5.69 24.18
N SER A 183 -13.24 -6.13 23.13
CA SER A 183 -13.40 -7.47 22.57
C SER A 183 -13.13 -8.57 23.61
N LEU A 184 -12.16 -8.39 24.48
CA LEU A 184 -11.82 -9.32 25.57
C LEU A 184 -12.80 -9.25 26.77
N GLY A 185 -13.83 -8.41 26.72
CA GLY A 185 -14.78 -8.24 27.84
C GLY A 185 -14.18 -7.51 29.06
N GLU A 186 -12.97 -6.93 28.93
CA GLU A 186 -12.29 -6.17 29.98
C GLU A 186 -12.88 -4.76 30.14
N CYS A 187 -14.20 -4.60 30.03
CA CYS A 187 -14.86 -3.32 30.27
C CYS A 187 -14.66 -2.92 31.72
N GLN A 188 -13.97 -1.81 31.93
CA GLN A 188 -13.75 -1.25 33.26
C GLN A 188 -15.07 -0.99 33.96
N ASN A 189 -15.21 -1.56 35.12
CA ASN A 189 -16.17 -1.25 36.16
C ASN A 189 -15.85 0.14 36.79
N THR A 190 -15.69 1.17 35.96
CA THR A 190 -15.36 2.55 36.40
C THR A 190 -16.60 3.29 36.94
N SER A 191 -17.77 2.65 36.91
CA SER A 191 -19.06 3.24 37.38
C SER A 191 -19.39 2.93 38.84
N ARG A 192 -18.53 2.24 39.61
CA ARG A 192 -18.83 1.85 40.99
C ARG A 192 -18.14 2.66 42.09
N LEU A 193 -17.41 3.72 41.78
CA LEU A 193 -16.74 4.56 42.79
C LEU A 193 -17.43 5.90 43.05
N GLN A 194 -18.65 6.14 42.54
CA GLN A 194 -19.39 7.38 42.83
C GLN A 194 -20.75 7.15 43.50
N SER A 195 -20.94 6.02 44.17
CA SER A 195 -22.12 5.82 44.99
C SER A 195 -21.79 5.10 46.30
N SER A 196 -21.20 5.84 47.20
CA SER A 196 -21.29 5.52 48.64
C SER A 196 -21.55 6.81 49.42
N PRO A 197 -22.54 6.79 50.30
CA PRO A 197 -23.20 7.94 50.89
C PRO A 197 -22.31 8.75 51.85
#